data_94e27ac64c2308bbcbc8c527099c29f1
#
_entry.id   94e27ac64c2308bbcbc8c527099c29f1
#
_cell.length_a   1.000
_cell.length_b   1.000
_cell.length_c   1.000
_cell.angle_alpha   90.00
_cell.angle_beta   90.00
_cell.angle_gamma   90.00
#
_symmetry.space_group_name_H-M   'P 1'
#
loop_
_entity.id
_entity.type
_entity.pdbx_description
1 polymer ?
#
loop_
_entity_poly.entity_id
_entity_poly.type
_entity_poly.pdbx_seq_one_letter_code
_entity_poly.pdbx_strand_id
1 'polypeptide(L)'
;MSVFGAMDVSATGMTAQQTRMDTISQNIANVNTTRDGNGNVYRRKTVLFEEKSYPTFSETLGMANGHIGKGVKVSQIVEDPSEGNMVYDPSHPDANEDGYVTYPNVNTVTEMTNMIDATRAFEANVTVLNSTKGMAMRALNIGQS
;
A
#
# COMPACT_ATOMS: atom_id res chain seq x y z
N MET A 1 17.97 13.43 14.57
CA MET A 1 17.59 12.86 13.28
C MET A 1 18.33 13.61 12.18
N SER A 2 19.01 12.93 11.27
CA SER A 2 19.60 13.60 10.11
C SER A 2 18.51 14.04 9.13
N VAL A 3 18.65 15.20 8.49
CA VAL A 3 17.72 15.66 7.43
C VAL A 3 17.55 14.60 6.33
N PHE A 4 18.65 13.95 5.95
CA PHE A 4 18.61 12.85 4.98
C PHE A 4 17.82 11.63 5.48
N GLY A 5 17.92 11.31 6.77
CA GLY A 5 17.11 10.23 7.36
C GLY A 5 15.61 10.52 7.33
N ALA A 6 15.19 11.76 7.58
CA ALA A 6 13.79 12.15 7.45
C ALA A 6 13.28 12.07 6.00
N MET A 7 14.12 12.42 5.02
CA MET A 7 13.80 12.29 3.60
C MET A 7 13.66 10.81 3.20
N ASP A 8 14.55 9.93 3.68
CA ASP A 8 14.51 8.49 3.40
C ASP A 8 13.23 7.86 3.97
N VAL A 9 12.88 8.18 5.21
CA VAL A 9 11.62 7.70 5.83
C VAL A 9 10.41 8.11 5.00
N SER A 10 10.32 9.38 4.57
CA SER A 10 9.22 9.86 3.73
C SER A 10 9.20 9.18 2.35
N ALA A 11 10.36 8.92 1.76
CA ALA A 11 10.48 8.20 0.48
C ALA A 11 9.96 6.75 0.59
N THR A 12 10.31 6.04 1.69
CA THR A 12 9.79 4.69 1.93
C THR A 12 8.27 4.69 2.12
N GLY A 13 7.73 5.70 2.81
CA GLY A 13 6.29 5.91 2.96
C GLY A 13 5.58 6.12 1.63
N MET A 14 6.14 6.94 0.74
CA MET A 14 5.60 7.15 -0.61
C MET A 14 5.57 5.86 -1.42
N THR A 15 6.67 5.09 -1.42
CA THR A 15 6.75 3.79 -2.13
C THR A 15 5.72 2.79 -1.60
N ALA A 16 5.55 2.71 -0.30
CA ALA A 16 4.57 1.83 0.33
C ALA A 16 3.13 2.22 -0.05
N GLN A 17 2.79 3.52 -0.02
CA GLN A 17 1.45 4.00 -0.41
C GLN A 17 1.20 3.85 -1.91
N GLN A 18 2.23 3.99 -2.75
CA GLN A 18 2.12 3.70 -4.19
C GLN A 18 1.72 2.24 -4.43
N THR A 19 2.39 1.28 -3.79
CA THR A 19 2.04 -0.14 -3.89
C THR A 19 0.62 -0.41 -3.39
N ARG A 20 0.17 0.29 -2.34
CA ARG A 20 -1.21 0.19 -1.84
C ARG A 20 -2.21 0.70 -2.87
N MET A 21 -1.97 1.86 -3.49
CA MET A 21 -2.83 2.42 -4.55
C MET A 21 -2.91 1.49 -5.76
N ASP A 22 -1.79 0.91 -6.18
CA ASP A 22 -1.75 -0.05 -7.29
C ASP A 22 -2.58 -1.31 -6.99
N THR A 23 -2.49 -1.83 -5.74
CA THR A 23 -3.28 -2.98 -5.30
C THR A 23 -4.77 -2.67 -5.25
N ILE A 24 -5.16 -1.50 -4.73
CA ILE A 24 -6.56 -1.05 -4.71
C ILE A 24 -7.09 -0.88 -6.15
N SER A 25 -6.31 -0.31 -7.06
CA SER A 25 -6.66 -0.19 -8.48
C SER A 25 -6.91 -1.56 -9.11
N GLN A 26 -6.08 -2.57 -8.79
CA GLN A 26 -6.28 -3.95 -9.24
C GLN A 26 -7.58 -4.54 -8.67
N ASN A 27 -7.90 -4.30 -7.41
CA ASN A 27 -9.16 -4.76 -6.81
C ASN A 27 -10.37 -4.14 -7.53
N ILE A 28 -10.35 -2.83 -7.77
CA ILE A 28 -11.44 -2.13 -8.47
C ILE A 28 -11.58 -2.65 -9.92
N ALA A 29 -10.47 -2.80 -10.63
CA ALA A 29 -10.49 -3.29 -12.01
C ALA A 29 -11.06 -4.71 -12.13
N ASN A 30 -10.87 -5.54 -11.10
CA ASN A 30 -11.30 -6.94 -11.07
C ASN A 30 -12.60 -7.19 -10.28
N VAL A 31 -13.36 -6.15 -9.94
CA VAL A 31 -14.60 -6.29 -9.16
C VAL A 31 -15.64 -7.22 -9.83
N ASN A 32 -15.63 -7.31 -11.13
CA ASN A 32 -16.53 -8.15 -11.93
C ASN A 32 -15.85 -9.40 -12.53
N THR A 33 -14.61 -9.70 -12.14
CA THR A 33 -13.86 -10.83 -12.70
C THR A 33 -14.26 -12.13 -11.99
N THR A 34 -15.20 -12.84 -12.59
CA THR A 34 -15.74 -14.13 -12.09
C THR A 34 -14.77 -15.29 -12.30
N ARG A 35 -13.87 -15.18 -13.28
CA ARG A 35 -12.88 -16.21 -13.59
C ARG A 35 -11.56 -15.60 -14.01
N ASP A 36 -10.48 -15.96 -13.30
CA ASP A 36 -9.10 -15.64 -13.66
C ASP A 36 -8.53 -16.64 -14.69
N GLY A 37 -7.28 -16.45 -15.12
CA GLY A 37 -6.59 -17.36 -16.03
C GLY A 37 -6.45 -18.81 -15.54
N ASN A 38 -6.66 -19.06 -14.23
CA ASN A 38 -6.61 -20.38 -13.60
C ASN A 38 -8.02 -20.95 -13.33
N GLY A 39 -9.07 -20.23 -13.67
CA GLY A 39 -10.45 -20.65 -13.48
C GLY A 39 -11.04 -20.33 -12.10
N ASN A 40 -10.33 -19.56 -11.26
CA ASN A 40 -10.78 -19.15 -9.95
C ASN A 40 -11.39 -17.75 -9.97
N VAL A 41 -12.29 -17.47 -9.02
CA VAL A 41 -12.82 -16.13 -8.80
C VAL A 41 -11.71 -15.24 -8.25
N TYR A 42 -11.62 -13.98 -8.74
CA TYR A 42 -10.67 -13.02 -8.19
C TYR A 42 -10.93 -12.78 -6.70
N ARG A 43 -9.88 -12.73 -5.90
CA ARG A 43 -9.95 -12.40 -4.47
C ARG A 43 -9.35 -11.04 -4.21
N ARG A 44 -9.99 -10.28 -3.33
CA ARG A 44 -9.50 -8.98 -2.86
C ARG A 44 -8.08 -9.11 -2.31
N LYS A 45 -7.18 -8.21 -2.75
CA LYS A 45 -5.79 -8.15 -2.28
C LYS A 45 -5.61 -6.99 -1.33
N THR A 46 -4.81 -7.20 -0.29
CA THR A 46 -4.47 -6.18 0.70
C THR A 46 -2.97 -6.16 0.92
N VAL A 47 -2.41 -4.96 1.08
CA VAL A 47 -0.97 -4.75 1.35
C VAL A 47 -0.74 -4.74 2.85
N LEU A 48 0.18 -5.54 3.33
CA LEU A 48 0.66 -5.50 4.71
C LEU A 48 1.96 -4.69 4.78
N PHE A 49 1.97 -3.71 5.69
CA PHE A 49 3.13 -2.88 5.96
C PHE A 49 3.88 -3.42 7.18
N GLU A 50 5.18 -3.27 7.15
CA GLU A 50 6.09 -3.60 8.23
C GLU A 50 7.12 -2.49 8.39
N GLU A 51 7.57 -2.24 9.61
CA GLU A 51 8.68 -1.35 9.83
C GLU A 51 9.94 -1.87 9.12
N LYS A 52 10.64 -0.98 8.41
CA LYS A 52 11.90 -1.31 7.76
C LYS A 52 12.98 -1.43 8.83
N SER A 53 13.31 -2.66 9.23
CA SER A 53 14.42 -2.93 10.14
C SER A 53 15.58 -3.58 9.38
N TYR A 54 16.81 -3.26 9.77
CA TYR A 54 18.02 -3.89 9.24
C TYR A 54 18.72 -4.60 10.38
N PRO A 55 18.88 -5.92 10.36
CA PRO A 55 19.50 -6.68 11.45
C PRO A 55 21.04 -6.70 11.36
N THR A 56 21.68 -5.55 11.17
CA THR A 56 23.14 -5.47 11.30
C THR A 56 23.53 -5.13 12.73
N PHE A 57 24.67 -5.68 13.20
CA PHE A 57 25.20 -5.41 14.55
C PHE A 57 25.39 -3.91 14.83
N SER A 58 25.85 -3.15 13.85
CA SER A 58 25.98 -1.67 13.90
C SER A 58 24.64 -0.99 14.14
N GLU A 59 23.56 -1.53 13.63
CA GLU A 59 22.22 -0.99 13.74
C GLU A 59 21.54 -1.36 15.05
N THR A 60 21.79 -2.56 15.57
CA THR A 60 21.38 -2.97 16.92
C THR A 60 22.03 -2.06 17.99
N LEU A 61 23.30 -1.69 17.78
CA LEU A 61 24.00 -0.74 18.65
C LEU A 61 23.43 0.68 18.51
N GLY A 62 23.03 1.08 17.28
CA GLY A 62 22.36 2.35 17.00
C GLY A 62 20.97 2.43 17.62
N MET A 63 20.19 1.33 17.66
CA MET A 63 18.89 1.23 18.35
C MET A 63 19.05 1.42 19.87
N ALA A 64 20.09 0.85 20.47
CA ALA A 64 20.41 1.05 21.88
C ALA A 64 20.72 2.52 22.21
N ASN A 65 21.15 3.31 21.23
CA ASN A 65 21.42 4.75 21.32
C ASN A 65 20.22 5.63 20.89
N GLY A 66 19.00 5.08 20.80
CA GLY A 66 17.78 5.84 20.51
C GLY A 66 17.60 6.22 19.04
N HIS A 67 18.15 5.46 18.09
CA HIS A 67 17.88 5.67 16.66
C HIS A 67 16.44 5.29 16.33
N ILE A 68 15.73 6.26 15.77
CA ILE A 68 14.32 6.18 15.35
C ILE A 68 14.22 5.28 14.10
N GLY A 69 13.11 4.55 13.98
CA GLY A 69 12.79 3.64 12.89
C GLY A 69 13.13 4.16 11.49
N LYS A 70 13.51 3.25 10.60
CA LYS A 70 14.06 3.57 9.27
C LYS A 70 13.00 3.63 8.16
N GLY A 71 11.75 3.84 8.52
CA GLY A 71 10.64 3.92 7.58
C GLY A 71 9.83 2.63 7.49
N VAL A 72 9.08 2.48 6.41
CA VAL A 72 8.13 1.40 6.16
C VAL A 72 8.51 0.62 4.91
N LYS A 73 8.21 -0.68 4.90
CA LYS A 73 8.28 -1.53 3.71
C LYS A 73 6.97 -2.30 3.53
N VAL A 74 6.68 -2.69 2.31
CA VAL A 74 5.65 -3.69 2.04
C VAL A 74 6.22 -5.06 2.42
N SER A 75 5.58 -5.72 3.38
CA SER A 75 5.96 -7.07 3.80
C SER A 75 5.46 -8.09 2.80
N GLN A 76 4.19 -8.04 2.48
CA GLN A 76 3.54 -8.91 1.50
C GLN A 76 2.20 -8.33 1.02
N ILE A 77 1.72 -8.86 -0.09
CA ILE A 77 0.36 -8.66 -0.57
C ILE A 77 -0.39 -9.97 -0.29
N VAL A 78 -1.46 -9.89 0.49
CA VAL A 78 -2.26 -11.05 0.89
C VAL A 78 -3.64 -10.99 0.25
N GLU A 79 -4.18 -12.17 -0.05
CA GLU A 79 -5.57 -12.32 -0.51
C GLU A 79 -6.50 -12.44 0.68
N ASP A 80 -7.64 -11.76 0.61
CA ASP A 80 -8.69 -11.85 1.61
C ASP A 80 -9.42 -13.21 1.47
N PRO A 81 -9.40 -14.05 2.52
CA PRO A 81 -10.00 -15.39 2.47
C PRO A 81 -11.52 -15.37 2.51
N SER A 82 -12.18 -14.22 2.72
CA SER A 82 -13.63 -14.14 2.79
C SER A 82 -14.29 -14.60 1.50
N GLU A 83 -15.47 -15.14 1.63
CA GLU A 83 -16.24 -15.63 0.49
C GLU A 83 -16.71 -14.47 -0.39
N GLY A 84 -16.77 -14.73 -1.70
CA GLY A 84 -17.31 -13.79 -2.68
C GLY A 84 -18.83 -13.65 -2.60
N ASN A 85 -19.36 -12.65 -3.28
CA ASN A 85 -20.80 -12.42 -3.34
C ASN A 85 -21.44 -13.37 -4.36
N MET A 86 -22.42 -14.17 -3.97
CA MET A 86 -23.20 -15.00 -4.87
C MET A 86 -24.43 -14.24 -5.40
N VAL A 87 -24.55 -14.22 -6.71
CA VAL A 87 -25.66 -13.58 -7.43
C VAL A 87 -26.34 -14.61 -8.31
N TYR A 88 -27.68 -14.66 -8.27
CA TYR A 88 -28.44 -15.56 -9.14
C TYR A 88 -28.54 -14.99 -10.55
N ASP A 89 -27.82 -15.60 -11.48
CA ASP A 89 -27.86 -15.32 -12.91
C ASP A 89 -27.59 -16.60 -13.73
N PRO A 90 -28.63 -17.34 -14.04
CA PRO A 90 -28.51 -18.61 -14.79
C PRO A 90 -28.09 -18.41 -16.25
N SER A 91 -28.11 -17.17 -16.78
CA SER A 91 -27.69 -16.87 -18.15
C SER A 91 -26.19 -16.63 -18.27
N HIS A 92 -25.49 -16.46 -17.15
CA HIS A 92 -24.05 -16.18 -17.12
C HIS A 92 -23.23 -17.46 -17.46
N PRO A 93 -22.19 -17.37 -18.29
CA PRO A 93 -21.37 -18.53 -18.68
C PRO A 93 -20.66 -19.22 -17.49
N ASP A 94 -20.43 -18.50 -16.39
CA ASP A 94 -19.78 -19.00 -15.16
C ASP A 94 -20.79 -19.37 -14.05
N ALA A 95 -22.09 -19.49 -14.39
CA ALA A 95 -23.11 -19.94 -13.44
C ALA A 95 -22.88 -21.42 -13.06
N ASN A 96 -23.09 -21.74 -11.76
CA ASN A 96 -23.06 -23.11 -11.29
C ASN A 96 -24.36 -23.86 -11.68
N GLU A 97 -24.47 -25.15 -11.31
CA GLU A 97 -25.66 -25.98 -11.60
C GLU A 97 -26.95 -25.42 -11.01
N ASP A 98 -26.85 -24.63 -9.93
CA ASP A 98 -27.99 -23.98 -9.25
C ASP A 98 -28.28 -22.57 -9.84
N GLY A 99 -27.56 -22.12 -10.85
CA GLY A 99 -27.74 -20.82 -11.50
C GLY A 99 -27.13 -19.63 -10.74
N TYR A 100 -26.20 -19.86 -9.82
CA TYR A 100 -25.49 -18.79 -9.11
C TYR A 100 -24.11 -18.54 -9.67
N VAL A 101 -23.73 -17.26 -9.74
CA VAL A 101 -22.40 -16.80 -10.08
C VAL A 101 -21.72 -16.22 -8.84
N THR A 102 -20.49 -16.59 -8.59
CA THR A 102 -19.70 -16.02 -7.49
C THR A 102 -18.89 -14.87 -8.02
N TYR A 103 -19.15 -13.67 -7.50
CA TYR A 103 -18.37 -12.46 -7.76
C TYR A 103 -17.27 -12.28 -6.70
N PRO A 104 -16.23 -11.51 -7.01
CA PRO A 104 -15.17 -11.17 -6.05
C PRO A 104 -15.70 -10.55 -4.76
N ASN A 105 -14.99 -10.78 -3.66
CA ASN A 105 -15.24 -10.15 -2.35
C ASN A 105 -14.75 -8.68 -2.29
N VAL A 106 -14.92 -7.93 -3.39
CA VAL A 106 -14.49 -6.55 -3.53
C VAL A 106 -15.70 -5.61 -3.40
N ASN A 107 -15.62 -4.66 -2.47
CA ASN A 107 -16.59 -3.58 -2.38
C ASN A 107 -16.01 -2.29 -2.96
N THR A 108 -16.51 -1.84 -4.09
CA THR A 108 -16.01 -0.67 -4.81
C THR A 108 -15.99 0.59 -3.97
N VAL A 109 -17.01 0.84 -3.14
CA VAL A 109 -17.09 2.03 -2.29
C VAL A 109 -15.99 2.02 -1.23
N THR A 110 -15.78 0.87 -0.61
CA THR A 110 -14.70 0.69 0.36
C THR A 110 -13.33 0.86 -0.29
N GLU A 111 -13.13 0.29 -1.47
CA GLU A 111 -11.86 0.43 -2.20
C GLU A 111 -11.62 1.88 -2.64
N MET A 112 -12.64 2.62 -3.09
CA MET A 112 -12.52 4.04 -3.40
C MET A 112 -12.16 4.87 -2.16
N THR A 113 -12.73 4.57 -1.01
CA THR A 113 -12.35 5.22 0.26
C THR A 113 -10.89 4.93 0.62
N ASN A 114 -10.47 3.67 0.53
CA ASN A 114 -9.09 3.26 0.74
C ASN A 114 -8.12 3.95 -0.23
N MET A 115 -8.53 4.16 -1.48
CA MET A 115 -7.75 4.89 -2.48
C MET A 115 -7.54 6.35 -2.08
N ILE A 116 -8.60 7.02 -1.62
CA ILE A 116 -8.52 8.41 -1.15
C ILE A 116 -7.56 8.50 0.05
N ASP A 117 -7.66 7.59 1.00
CA ASP A 117 -6.77 7.56 2.18
C ASP A 117 -5.31 7.33 1.78
N ALA A 118 -5.05 6.39 0.86
CA ALA A 118 -3.70 6.14 0.36
C ALA A 118 -3.12 7.34 -0.38
N THR A 119 -3.94 8.01 -1.22
CA THR A 119 -3.55 9.24 -1.94
C THR A 119 -3.19 10.36 -0.97
N ARG A 120 -4.03 10.60 0.04
CA ARG A 120 -3.75 11.62 1.07
C ARG A 120 -2.48 11.33 1.86
N ALA A 121 -2.24 10.06 2.20
CA ALA A 121 -1.02 9.65 2.89
C ALA A 121 0.22 9.83 2.00
N PHE A 122 0.11 9.55 0.71
CA PHE A 122 1.17 9.82 -0.27
C PHE A 122 1.48 11.32 -0.38
N GLU A 123 0.46 12.17 -0.55
CA GLU A 123 0.60 13.63 -0.64
C GLU A 123 1.22 14.23 0.64
N ALA A 124 0.84 13.73 1.81
CA ALA A 124 1.43 14.13 3.08
C ALA A 124 2.95 13.84 3.10
N ASN A 125 3.37 12.65 2.67
CA ASN A 125 4.79 12.30 2.58
C ASN A 125 5.55 13.17 1.56
N VAL A 126 4.95 13.50 0.41
CA VAL A 126 5.50 14.44 -0.58
C VAL A 126 5.71 15.82 0.06
N THR A 127 4.73 16.30 0.81
CA THR A 127 4.78 17.61 1.48
C THR A 127 5.91 17.65 2.52
N VAL A 128 6.03 16.59 3.33
CA VAL A 128 7.11 16.45 4.32
C VAL A 128 8.48 16.43 3.63
N LEU A 129 8.62 15.66 2.55
CA LEU A 129 9.86 15.60 1.79
C LEU A 129 10.27 16.96 1.22
N ASN A 130 9.33 17.70 0.62
CA ASN A 130 9.59 19.02 0.08
C ASN A 130 9.95 20.03 1.19
N SER A 131 9.29 19.98 2.34
CA SER A 131 9.60 20.82 3.49
C SER A 131 10.99 20.53 4.03
N THR A 132 11.35 19.27 4.16
CA THR A 132 12.67 18.82 4.62
C THR A 132 13.78 19.26 3.65
N LYS A 133 13.54 19.13 2.33
CA LYS A 133 14.44 19.62 1.28
C LYS A 133 14.63 21.14 1.39
N GLY A 134 13.54 21.88 1.60
CA GLY A 134 13.60 23.35 1.77
C GLY A 134 14.41 23.76 3.00
N MET A 135 14.27 23.02 4.12
CA MET A 135 15.10 23.24 5.32
C MET A 135 16.59 22.97 5.06
N ALA A 136 16.91 21.89 4.35
CA ALA A 136 18.29 21.56 3.98
C ALA A 136 18.94 22.67 3.12
N MET A 137 18.20 23.15 2.13
CA MET A 137 18.70 24.22 1.24
C MET A 137 18.93 25.54 2.01
N ARG A 138 18.04 25.90 2.94
CA ARG A 138 18.23 27.09 3.79
C ARG A 138 19.43 26.95 4.71
N ALA A 139 19.64 25.77 5.30
CA ALA A 139 20.80 25.49 6.14
C ALA A 139 22.13 25.64 5.35
N LEU A 140 22.18 25.17 4.11
CA LEU A 140 23.34 25.35 3.23
C LEU A 140 23.60 26.81 2.90
N ASN A 141 22.54 27.60 2.63
CA ASN A 141 22.70 29.04 2.33
C ASN A 141 23.23 29.83 3.55
N ILE A 142 22.85 29.46 4.77
CA ILE A 142 23.39 30.08 6.00
C ILE A 142 24.88 29.78 6.16
N GLY A 143 25.36 28.63 5.71
CA GLY A 143 26.77 28.25 5.77
C GLY A 143 27.65 28.90 4.71
N GLN A 144 27.07 29.64 3.75
CA GLN A 144 27.78 30.33 2.67
C GLN A 144 27.88 31.85 2.87
N SER A 145 27.23 32.38 3.90
CA SER A 145 27.34 33.80 4.32
C SER A 145 28.29 33.91 5.53
#